data_a937003c87934ca4f332db87d68df796
#
_entry.id   a937003c87934ca4f332db87d68df796
#
_cell.length_a   1.000
_cell.length_b   1.000
_cell.length_c   1.000
_cell.angle_alpha   90.00
_cell.angle_beta   90.00
_cell.angle_gamma   90.00
#
_symmetry.space_group_name_H-M   'P 1'
#
loop_
_entity.id
_entity.type
_entity.pdbx_description
1 polymer ?
#
loop_
_entity_poly.entity_id
_entity_poly.type
_entity_poly.pdbx_seq_one_letter_code
_entity_poly.pdbx_strand_id
1 'polypeptide(L)'
;MQTQRYQSLDVFRGATVALMILVNNPGTWGHIFSPLAHASWHGLTPTDLVFPFFLFAVGNAMSFVMPKMAQGTDANFWKKVLKRTLLIFAIGLFLNWSPFVKWSEGAIVFKQWENVRILGVLQRIALCYFFASVIIYYGKSKWALYIGAVILLLYWLLTTLMGAPGHPYS
;
A
#
# COMPACT_ATOMS: atom_id res chain seq x y z
N MET A 1 14.54 28.57 2.65
CA MET A 1 15.05 27.25 3.04
C MET A 1 14.98 26.33 1.84
N GLN A 2 16.10 25.93 1.28
CA GLN A 2 16.15 24.92 0.23
C GLN A 2 15.65 23.60 0.83
N THR A 3 14.62 23.03 0.25
CA THR A 3 14.14 21.69 0.60
C THR A 3 15.21 20.71 0.16
N GLN A 4 15.98 20.20 1.12
CA GLN A 4 16.98 19.17 0.85
C GLN A 4 16.27 17.95 0.26
N ARG A 5 16.50 17.69 -1.01
CA ARG A 5 15.90 16.56 -1.73
C ARG A 5 16.81 15.35 -1.56
N TYR A 6 16.28 14.28 -1.02
CA TYR A 6 17.02 13.04 -0.83
C TYR A 6 16.93 12.19 -2.10
N GLN A 7 17.94 12.29 -2.94
CA GLN A 7 18.00 11.56 -4.22
C GLN A 7 17.86 10.04 -4.05
N SER A 8 18.46 9.46 -3.00
CA SER A 8 18.36 8.04 -2.71
C SER A 8 16.92 7.57 -2.52
N LEU A 9 16.08 8.37 -1.85
CA LEU A 9 14.65 8.05 -1.66
C LEU A 9 13.88 8.17 -2.98
N ASP A 10 14.19 9.16 -3.81
CA ASP A 10 13.56 9.34 -5.11
C ASP A 10 13.94 8.20 -6.07
N VAL A 11 15.20 7.77 -6.07
CA VAL A 11 15.69 6.62 -6.85
C VAL A 11 15.02 5.32 -6.37
N PHE A 12 14.96 5.10 -5.07
CA PHE A 12 14.29 3.93 -4.49
C PHE A 12 12.82 3.86 -4.89
N ARG A 13 12.09 4.97 -4.81
CA ARG A 13 10.69 5.05 -5.24
C ARG A 13 10.52 4.79 -6.73
N GLY A 14 11.40 5.39 -7.55
CA GLY A 14 11.42 5.16 -8.99
C GLY A 14 11.67 3.70 -9.36
N ALA A 15 12.67 3.08 -8.74
CA ALA A 15 12.98 1.66 -8.92
C ALA A 15 11.80 0.75 -8.50
N THR A 16 11.13 1.08 -7.39
CA THR A 16 9.95 0.34 -6.94
C THR A 16 8.79 0.44 -7.93
N VAL A 17 8.57 1.63 -8.52
CA VAL A 17 7.55 1.81 -9.58
C VAL A 17 7.93 1.03 -10.83
N ALA A 18 9.19 1.06 -11.26
CA ALA A 18 9.66 0.30 -12.42
C ALA A 18 9.47 -1.21 -12.20
N LEU A 19 9.82 -1.72 -11.02
CA LEU A 19 9.60 -3.12 -10.66
C LEU A 19 8.09 -3.44 -10.67
N MET A 20 7.24 -2.57 -10.13
CA MET A 20 5.78 -2.75 -10.15
C MET A 20 5.23 -2.86 -11.57
N ILE A 21 5.69 -2.00 -12.49
CA ILE A 21 5.27 -2.06 -13.89
C ILE A 21 5.70 -3.39 -14.52
N LEU A 22 6.93 -3.80 -14.27
CA LEU A 22 7.48 -5.04 -14.79
C LEU A 22 6.68 -6.28 -14.34
N VAL A 23 6.43 -6.42 -13.04
CA VAL A 23 5.76 -7.60 -12.47
C VAL A 23 4.25 -7.65 -12.76
N ASN A 24 3.62 -6.50 -13.01
CA ASN A 24 2.19 -6.44 -13.34
C ASN A 24 1.90 -6.57 -14.85
N ASN A 25 2.93 -6.63 -15.69
CA ASN A 25 2.77 -6.76 -17.14
C ASN A 25 3.59 -7.95 -17.69
N PRO A 26 3.29 -9.19 -17.30
CA PRO A 26 4.05 -10.36 -17.70
C PRO A 26 3.83 -10.79 -19.17
N GLY A 27 3.02 -10.07 -19.95
CA GLY A 27 2.62 -10.45 -21.30
C GLY A 27 1.56 -11.56 -21.31
N THR A 28 1.80 -12.68 -20.65
CA THR A 28 0.79 -13.71 -20.40
C THR A 28 0.89 -14.26 -18.99
N TRP A 29 -0.25 -14.43 -18.33
CA TRP A 29 -0.32 -14.98 -16.98
C TRP A 29 -0.11 -16.51 -16.94
N GLY A 30 -0.23 -17.20 -18.09
CA GLY A 30 0.01 -18.63 -18.18
C GLY A 30 1.49 -19.03 -18.21
N HIS A 31 2.38 -18.11 -18.58
CA HIS A 31 3.82 -18.36 -18.70
C HIS A 31 4.61 -17.17 -18.13
N ILE A 32 4.61 -17.04 -16.82
CA ILE A 32 5.37 -16.00 -16.13
C ILE A 32 6.79 -16.50 -15.86
N PHE A 33 7.79 -15.64 -16.07
CA PHE A 33 9.17 -15.92 -15.65
C PHE A 33 9.21 -16.13 -14.13
N SER A 34 9.67 -17.31 -13.70
CA SER A 34 9.57 -17.77 -12.30
C SER A 34 10.00 -16.75 -11.23
N PRO A 35 11.11 -16.00 -11.38
CA PRO A 35 11.49 -14.95 -10.41
C PRO A 35 10.54 -13.75 -10.33
N LEU A 36 9.66 -13.56 -11.32
CA LEU A 36 8.66 -12.48 -11.36
C LEU A 36 7.25 -12.98 -11.01
N ALA A 37 7.08 -14.26 -10.73
CA ALA A 37 5.84 -14.80 -10.19
C ALA A 37 5.79 -14.58 -8.67
N HIS A 38 4.58 -14.52 -8.11
CA HIS A 38 4.41 -14.57 -6.66
C HIS A 38 4.84 -15.94 -6.11
N ALA A 39 5.44 -15.97 -4.93
CA ALA A 39 5.67 -17.22 -4.23
C ALA A 39 4.33 -17.91 -3.95
N SER A 40 4.27 -19.25 -4.11
CA SER A 40 3.03 -20.01 -3.93
C SER A 40 2.51 -19.93 -2.50
N TRP A 41 3.33 -20.22 -1.51
CA TRP A 41 3.02 -20.09 -0.08
C TRP A 41 4.28 -19.78 0.73
N HIS A 42 5.30 -20.57 0.57
CA HIS A 42 6.59 -20.37 1.22
C HIS A 42 7.60 -19.79 0.22
N GLY A 43 8.40 -18.83 0.67
CA GLY A 43 9.41 -18.17 -0.14
C GLY A 43 9.15 -16.68 -0.28
N LEU A 44 10.07 -16.02 -0.97
CA LEU A 44 10.04 -14.60 -1.25
C LEU A 44 10.56 -14.35 -2.66
N THR A 45 9.77 -13.69 -3.47
CA THR A 45 10.17 -13.28 -4.82
C THR A 45 10.28 -11.74 -4.89
N PRO A 46 10.97 -11.18 -5.90
CA PRO A 46 10.98 -9.75 -6.12
C PRO A 46 9.60 -9.13 -6.27
N THR A 47 8.63 -9.89 -6.78
CA THR A 47 7.23 -9.46 -6.92
C THR A 47 6.57 -9.21 -5.57
N ASP A 48 6.86 -10.04 -4.59
CA ASP A 48 6.30 -9.92 -3.23
C ASP A 48 6.85 -8.70 -2.48
N LEU A 49 8.02 -8.20 -2.89
CA LEU A 49 8.66 -7.03 -2.27
C LEU A 49 8.09 -5.69 -2.75
N VAL A 50 7.37 -5.65 -3.86
CA VAL A 50 6.86 -4.39 -4.44
C VAL A 50 5.99 -3.62 -3.45
N PHE A 51 5.02 -4.29 -2.84
CA PHE A 51 4.11 -3.65 -1.89
C PHE A 51 4.80 -3.20 -0.58
N PRO A 52 5.63 -4.04 0.09
CA PRO A 52 6.43 -3.60 1.23
C PRO A 52 7.37 -2.43 0.91
N PHE A 53 7.99 -2.40 -0.25
CA PHE A 53 8.86 -1.30 -0.67
C PHE A 53 8.10 0.02 -0.82
N PHE A 54 6.86 -0.02 -1.34
CA PHE A 54 6.02 1.16 -1.36
C PHE A 54 5.69 1.68 0.04
N LEU A 55 5.33 0.80 0.96
CA LEU A 55 5.05 1.19 2.35
C LEU A 55 6.30 1.73 3.05
N PHE A 56 7.45 1.11 2.82
CA PHE A 56 8.74 1.59 3.32
C PHE A 56 9.07 2.99 2.79
N ALA A 57 8.89 3.21 1.48
CA ALA A 57 9.11 4.53 0.88
C ALA A 57 8.15 5.59 1.43
N VAL A 58 6.89 5.24 1.68
CA VAL A 58 5.90 6.11 2.32
C VAL A 58 6.34 6.47 3.74
N GLY A 59 6.74 5.47 4.54
CA GLY A 59 7.21 5.67 5.92
C GLY A 59 8.43 6.59 5.98
N ASN A 60 9.43 6.36 5.12
CA ASN A 60 10.59 7.24 5.03
C ASN A 60 10.21 8.68 4.64
N ALA A 61 9.33 8.85 3.65
CA ALA A 61 8.87 10.18 3.25
C ALA A 61 8.15 10.90 4.40
N MET A 62 7.41 10.17 5.24
CA MET A 62 6.71 10.74 6.38
C MET A 62 7.67 11.30 7.44
N SER A 63 8.84 10.67 7.65
CA SER A 63 9.84 11.17 8.61
C SER A 63 10.33 12.59 8.30
N PHE A 64 10.32 12.99 7.01
CA PHE A 64 10.71 14.33 6.58
C PHE A 64 9.55 15.32 6.52
N VAL A 65 8.34 14.83 6.30
CA VAL A 65 7.15 15.69 6.12
C VAL A 65 6.47 15.98 7.45
N MET A 66 6.38 15.00 8.36
CA MET A 66 5.65 15.14 9.62
C MET A 66 6.20 16.23 10.55
N PRO A 67 7.53 16.42 10.73
CA PRO A 67 8.05 17.52 11.56
C PRO A 67 7.65 18.90 11.03
N LYS A 68 7.55 19.07 9.71
CA LYS A 68 7.09 20.31 9.09
C LYS A 68 5.58 20.54 9.27
N MET A 69 4.82 19.47 9.25
CA MET A 69 3.36 19.53 9.45
C MET A 69 3.00 19.78 10.91
N ALA A 70 3.80 19.28 11.85
CA ALA A 70 3.61 19.48 13.28
C ALA A 70 3.88 20.94 13.73
N GLN A 71 4.54 21.76 12.92
CA GLN A 71 4.73 23.19 13.17
C GLN A 71 3.51 24.04 12.73
N GLY A 72 2.56 23.45 12.05
CA GLY A 72 1.35 24.10 11.56
C GLY A 72 0.16 23.93 12.50
N THR A 73 -1.00 24.42 12.07
CA THR A 73 -2.26 24.25 12.79
C THR A 73 -2.81 22.83 12.55
N ASP A 74 -3.47 22.24 13.56
CA ASP A 74 -4.14 20.93 13.45
C ASP A 74 -5.10 20.85 12.25
N ALA A 75 -5.83 21.93 11.98
CA ALA A 75 -6.71 21.99 10.82
C ALA A 75 -5.96 21.82 9.49
N ASN A 76 -4.76 22.39 9.35
CA ASN A 76 -3.92 22.23 8.18
C ASN A 76 -3.36 20.80 8.05
N PHE A 77 -3.03 20.17 9.17
CA PHE A 77 -2.64 18.77 9.21
C PHE A 77 -3.76 17.88 8.69
N TRP A 78 -4.95 17.96 9.27
CA TRP A 78 -6.09 17.16 8.89
C TRP A 78 -6.48 17.37 7.42
N LYS A 79 -6.54 18.61 6.96
CA LYS A 79 -6.84 18.96 5.57
C LYS A 79 -5.88 18.29 4.59
N LYS A 80 -4.56 18.31 4.86
CA LYS A 80 -3.54 17.73 4.00
C LYS A 80 -3.58 16.20 4.03
N VAL A 81 -3.69 15.60 5.21
CA VAL A 81 -3.71 14.14 5.37
C VAL A 81 -4.97 13.55 4.73
N LEU A 82 -6.15 14.08 5.06
CA LEU A 82 -7.42 13.62 4.49
C LEU A 82 -7.45 13.80 2.97
N LYS A 83 -7.08 14.98 2.46
CA LYS A 83 -7.02 15.22 1.01
C LYS A 83 -6.16 14.18 0.31
N ARG A 84 -4.96 13.89 0.83
CA ARG A 84 -4.04 12.93 0.23
C ARG A 84 -4.56 11.49 0.33
N THR A 85 -5.08 11.10 1.48
CA THR A 85 -5.68 9.78 1.70
C THR A 85 -6.84 9.54 0.75
N LEU A 86 -7.80 10.47 0.68
CA LEU A 86 -8.96 10.37 -0.18
C LEU A 86 -8.58 10.34 -1.66
N LEU A 87 -7.59 11.15 -2.06
CA LEU A 87 -7.13 11.17 -3.45
C LEU A 87 -6.49 9.84 -3.85
N ILE A 88 -5.61 9.27 -3.03
CA ILE A 88 -4.99 7.96 -3.31
C ILE A 88 -6.06 6.86 -3.30
N PHE A 89 -6.99 6.90 -2.36
CA PHE A 89 -8.09 5.94 -2.28
C PHE A 89 -9.01 6.00 -3.51
N ALA A 90 -9.39 7.21 -3.93
CA ALA A 90 -10.23 7.42 -5.11
C ALA A 90 -9.55 6.99 -6.41
N ILE A 91 -8.25 7.31 -6.58
CA ILE A 91 -7.47 6.82 -7.72
C ILE A 91 -7.42 5.29 -7.71
N GLY A 92 -7.23 4.66 -6.54
CA GLY A 92 -7.24 3.22 -6.40
C GLY A 92 -8.57 2.59 -6.80
N LEU A 93 -9.70 3.17 -6.39
CA LEU A 93 -11.04 2.73 -6.83
C LEU A 93 -11.23 2.87 -8.34
N PHE A 94 -10.83 4.02 -8.89
CA PHE A 94 -10.90 4.28 -10.31
C PHE A 94 -10.13 3.23 -11.12
N LEU A 95 -8.89 2.91 -10.70
CA LEU A 95 -8.07 1.90 -11.37
C LEU A 95 -8.63 0.49 -11.22
N ASN A 96 -9.21 0.14 -10.07
CA ASN A 96 -9.82 -1.17 -9.86
C ASN A 96 -11.11 -1.34 -10.67
N TRP A 97 -11.80 -0.25 -10.97
CA TRP A 97 -12.99 -0.27 -11.81
C TRP A 97 -12.63 -0.24 -13.32
N SER A 98 -11.50 0.31 -13.69
CA SER A 98 -10.99 0.32 -15.06
C SER A 98 -10.61 -1.12 -15.54
N PRO A 99 -10.81 -1.45 -16.83
CA PRO A 99 -11.63 -0.76 -17.80
C PRO A 99 -13.14 -0.92 -17.47
N PHE A 100 -13.88 0.18 -17.58
CA PHE A 100 -15.29 0.25 -17.19
C PHE A 100 -16.20 -0.67 -18.01
N VAL A 101 -15.69 -1.15 -19.13
CA VAL A 101 -16.41 -2.00 -20.09
C VAL A 101 -15.65 -3.29 -20.33
N LYS A 102 -16.40 -4.38 -20.44
CA LYS A 102 -15.91 -5.70 -20.88
C LYS A 102 -16.59 -6.08 -22.18
N TRP A 103 -15.84 -6.68 -23.09
CA TRP A 103 -16.38 -7.35 -24.26
C TRP A 103 -16.87 -8.72 -23.82
N SER A 104 -18.18 -8.97 -23.85
CA SER A 104 -18.79 -10.24 -23.52
C SER A 104 -19.88 -10.57 -24.54
N GLU A 105 -19.84 -11.79 -25.08
CA GLU A 105 -20.85 -12.33 -26.02
C GLU A 105 -21.17 -11.44 -27.24
N GLY A 106 -20.15 -10.75 -27.77
CA GLY A 106 -20.32 -9.88 -28.93
C GLY A 106 -20.88 -8.48 -28.64
N ALA A 107 -21.08 -8.12 -27.38
CA ALA A 107 -21.54 -6.83 -26.93
C ALA A 107 -20.61 -6.19 -25.88
N ILE A 108 -20.62 -4.85 -25.83
CA ILE A 108 -19.92 -4.10 -24.79
C ILE A 108 -20.83 -4.06 -23.55
N VAL A 109 -20.40 -4.69 -22.47
CA VAL A 109 -21.14 -4.72 -21.21
C VAL A 109 -20.36 -3.91 -20.15
N PHE A 110 -21.07 -3.05 -19.41
CA PHE A 110 -20.47 -2.32 -18.31
C PHE A 110 -20.11 -3.27 -17.16
N LYS A 111 -18.91 -3.08 -16.58
CA LYS A 111 -18.47 -3.83 -15.42
C LYS A 111 -19.36 -3.47 -14.22
N GLN A 112 -20.05 -4.47 -13.67
CA GLN A 112 -20.92 -4.29 -12.51
C GLN A 112 -20.10 -3.88 -11.29
N TRP A 113 -20.61 -2.91 -10.51
CA TRP A 113 -19.97 -2.38 -9.32
C TRP A 113 -19.74 -3.43 -8.24
N GLU A 114 -20.59 -4.42 -8.16
CA GLU A 114 -20.51 -5.53 -7.19
C GLU A 114 -19.20 -6.34 -7.28
N ASN A 115 -18.59 -6.37 -8.46
CA ASN A 115 -17.33 -7.08 -8.72
C ASN A 115 -16.09 -6.20 -8.54
N VAL A 116 -16.23 -4.97 -8.06
CA VAL A 116 -15.11 -4.06 -7.86
C VAL A 116 -14.43 -4.34 -6.53
N ARG A 117 -13.13 -4.64 -6.57
CA ARG A 117 -12.32 -4.86 -5.37
C ARG A 117 -12.10 -3.53 -4.64
N ILE A 118 -12.84 -3.32 -3.53
CA ILE A 118 -12.78 -2.08 -2.75
C ILE A 118 -11.41 -1.91 -2.08
N LEU A 119 -10.84 -2.97 -1.50
CA LEU A 119 -9.55 -2.95 -0.81
C LEU A 119 -8.40 -3.44 -1.72
N GLY A 120 -8.09 -2.66 -2.75
CA GLY A 120 -6.93 -2.87 -3.58
C GLY A 120 -5.63 -2.37 -2.93
N VAL A 121 -4.53 -2.44 -3.69
CA VAL A 121 -3.18 -2.05 -3.21
C VAL A 121 -3.12 -0.57 -2.81
N LEU A 122 -3.63 0.32 -3.66
CA LEU A 122 -3.61 1.77 -3.38
C LEU A 122 -4.49 2.16 -2.19
N GLN A 123 -5.64 1.52 -2.02
CA GLN A 123 -6.51 1.77 -0.87
C GLN A 123 -5.83 1.34 0.44
N ARG A 124 -5.12 0.21 0.45
CA ARG A 124 -4.32 -0.23 1.60
C ARG A 124 -3.21 0.76 1.92
N ILE A 125 -2.50 1.26 0.89
CA ILE A 125 -1.47 2.31 1.06
C ILE A 125 -2.10 3.58 1.64
N ALA A 126 -3.27 4.00 1.16
CA ALA A 126 -3.98 5.18 1.64
C ALA A 126 -4.34 5.05 3.13
N LEU A 127 -4.87 3.89 3.55
CA LEU A 127 -5.21 3.61 4.94
C LEU A 127 -3.96 3.56 5.83
N CYS A 128 -2.90 2.86 5.40
CA CYS A 128 -1.62 2.82 6.13
C CYS A 128 -1.05 4.23 6.29
N TYR A 129 -1.06 5.05 5.24
CA TYR A 129 -0.62 6.44 5.30
C TYR A 129 -1.45 7.25 6.30
N PHE A 130 -2.78 7.10 6.29
CA PHE A 130 -3.66 7.80 7.21
C PHE A 130 -3.35 7.48 8.66
N PHE A 131 -3.41 6.20 9.03
CA PHE A 131 -3.18 5.78 10.41
C PHE A 131 -1.75 6.09 10.88
N ALA A 132 -0.74 5.85 10.06
CA ALA A 132 0.63 6.20 10.39
C ALA A 132 0.81 7.71 10.58
N SER A 133 0.15 8.55 9.75
CA SER A 133 0.19 10.01 9.91
C SER A 133 -0.37 10.44 11.25
N VAL A 134 -1.51 9.88 11.66
CA VAL A 134 -2.16 10.18 12.94
C VAL A 134 -1.27 9.75 14.11
N ILE A 135 -0.75 8.53 14.07
CA ILE A 135 0.13 7.99 15.11
C ILE A 135 1.39 8.85 15.29
N ILE A 136 2.04 9.23 14.20
CA ILE A 136 3.28 10.03 14.26
C ILE A 136 2.98 11.46 14.72
N TYR A 137 1.86 12.04 14.29
CA TYR A 137 1.49 13.41 14.64
C TYR A 137 1.22 13.57 16.12
N TYR A 138 0.39 12.71 16.71
CA TYR A 138 0.00 12.77 18.13
C TYR A 138 0.97 12.01 19.05
N GLY A 139 1.50 10.89 18.61
CA GLY A 139 2.33 9.99 19.44
C GLY A 139 3.83 10.26 19.36
N LYS A 140 4.31 11.10 18.43
CA LYS A 140 5.73 11.26 18.13
C LYS A 140 6.40 9.94 17.72
N SER A 141 7.69 9.99 17.32
CA SER A 141 8.41 8.84 16.76
C SER A 141 8.53 7.64 17.72
N LYS A 142 8.66 7.88 19.02
CA LYS A 142 8.80 6.80 20.03
C LYS A 142 7.53 5.95 20.13
N TRP A 143 6.36 6.60 20.19
CA TRP A 143 5.07 5.88 20.24
C TRP A 143 4.76 5.13 18.96
N ALA A 144 5.17 5.64 17.81
CA ALA A 144 5.02 4.94 16.53
C ALA A 144 5.73 3.58 16.54
N LEU A 145 6.92 3.50 17.15
CA LEU A 145 7.66 2.25 17.28
C LEU A 145 6.95 1.26 18.21
N TYR A 146 6.49 1.72 19.39
CA TYR A 146 5.77 0.85 20.34
C TYR A 146 4.44 0.35 19.75
N ILE A 147 3.67 1.22 19.12
CA ILE A 147 2.40 0.84 18.48
C ILE A 147 2.67 -0.14 17.33
N GLY A 148 3.71 0.08 16.53
CA GLY A 148 4.11 -0.85 15.48
C GLY A 148 4.47 -2.23 16.03
N ALA A 149 5.26 -2.29 17.10
CA ALA A 149 5.61 -3.55 17.77
C ALA A 149 4.37 -4.26 18.33
N VAL A 150 3.45 -3.52 18.97
CA VAL A 150 2.19 -4.08 19.49
C VAL A 150 1.32 -4.63 18.36
N ILE A 151 1.19 -3.92 17.23
CA ILE A 151 0.42 -4.39 16.07
C ILE A 151 1.02 -5.68 15.51
N LEU A 152 2.35 -5.77 15.39
CA LEU A 152 3.03 -7.00 14.94
C LEU A 152 2.81 -8.17 15.89
N LEU A 153 2.91 -7.95 17.21
CA LEU A 153 2.65 -8.98 18.21
C LEU A 153 1.18 -9.42 18.19
N LEU A 154 0.25 -8.49 18.08
CA LEU A 154 -1.18 -8.81 17.96
C LEU A 154 -1.46 -9.60 16.68
N TYR A 155 -0.87 -9.20 15.55
CA TYR A 155 -1.00 -9.95 14.31
C TYR A 155 -0.49 -11.38 14.45
N TRP A 156 0.70 -11.55 15.03
CA TRP A 156 1.27 -12.86 15.28
C TRP A 156 0.38 -13.70 16.22
N LEU A 157 -0.10 -13.11 17.32
CA LEU A 157 -0.98 -13.78 18.28
C LEU A 157 -2.30 -14.22 17.61
N LEU A 158 -2.92 -13.32 16.84
CA LEU A 158 -4.17 -13.61 16.14
C LEU A 158 -3.99 -14.73 15.10
N THR A 159 -2.90 -14.69 14.33
CA THR A 159 -2.65 -15.72 13.33
C THR A 159 -2.29 -17.08 13.94
N THR A 160 -1.69 -17.13 15.12
CA THR A 160 -1.37 -18.39 15.81
C THR A 160 -2.55 -18.96 16.60
N LEU A 161 -3.41 -18.10 17.18
CA LEU A 161 -4.55 -18.56 17.99
C LEU A 161 -5.83 -18.76 17.17
N MET A 162 -6.03 -17.97 16.12
CA MET A 162 -7.23 -18.02 15.26
C MET A 162 -6.89 -18.70 13.94
N GLY A 163 -6.71 -20.03 13.97
CA GLY A 163 -6.67 -20.84 12.74
C GLY A 163 -7.99 -20.76 12.00
N ALA A 164 -7.95 -20.82 10.66
CA ALA A 164 -9.18 -20.91 9.89
C ALA A 164 -9.96 -22.19 10.29
N PRO A 165 -11.29 -22.13 10.45
CA PRO A 165 -12.09 -23.31 10.79
C PRO A 165 -11.83 -24.44 9.77
N GLY A 166 -11.33 -25.58 10.22
CA GLY A 166 -10.99 -26.74 9.39
C GLY A 166 -9.57 -26.80 8.82
N HIS A 167 -8.74 -25.77 9.06
CA HIS A 167 -7.34 -25.77 8.68
C HIS A 167 -6.47 -25.34 9.88
N PRO A 168 -6.13 -26.27 10.78
CA PRO A 168 -5.14 -25.98 11.81
C PRO A 168 -3.81 -25.66 11.13
N TYR A 169 -3.16 -24.60 11.55
CA TYR A 169 -1.78 -24.33 11.13
C TYR A 169 -0.89 -25.47 11.62
N SER A 170 -0.44 -26.29 10.70
CA SER A 170 0.60 -27.28 10.94
C SER A 170 1.95 -26.71 10.55
#